data_96059630ad8e4a5332bb95f708242074
#
_entry.id   96059630ad8e4a5332bb95f708242074
#
_cell.length_a   1.000
_cell.length_b   1.000
_cell.length_c   1.000
_cell.angle_alpha   90.00
_cell.angle_beta   90.00
_cell.angle_gamma   90.00
#
_symmetry.space_group_name_H-M   'P 1'
#
loop_
_entity.id
_entity.type
_entity.pdbx_description
1 polymer ?
#
loop_
_entity_poly.entity_id
_entity_poly.type
_entity_poly.pdbx_seq_one_letter_code
_entity_poly.pdbx_strand_id
1 'polypeptide(L)'
;MPSERFKRLPEEKQKKIRDACMAEYTRTTIEKASLNRMIEDAGISRGSFYTYFDSKWDVLGYLCESFINEFYECGVRCLEEAQGDIWEMLGQFLNGSLALCRDERRTDFIRNIMECSSREALLFDIFSSDLDSPRAVRGQKLERAAYEACVGKSLRKMGWEEYMSFFRMAMMSIAMEIKSFHDGVPENRIRERFVRTLGILKRGAGIESGAGAQSAERK
;
A
#
# COMPACT_ATOMS: atom_id res chain seq x y z
N MET A 1 -7.66 5.68 16.07
CA MET A 1 -6.55 4.73 16.37
C MET A 1 -6.86 3.97 17.66
N PRO A 2 -6.54 2.67 17.75
CA PRO A 2 -6.88 1.89 18.95
C PRO A 2 -6.21 2.46 20.19
N SER A 3 -6.93 2.41 21.31
CA SER A 3 -6.44 2.90 22.60
C SER A 3 -5.26 2.07 23.12
N GLU A 4 -4.48 2.63 24.04
CA GLU A 4 -3.42 1.91 24.74
C GLU A 4 -3.95 0.67 25.50
N ARG A 5 -5.23 0.69 25.93
CA ARG A 5 -5.86 -0.47 26.56
C ARG A 5 -6.05 -1.62 25.59
N PHE A 6 -6.41 -1.33 24.32
CA PHE A 6 -6.49 -2.36 23.29
C PHE A 6 -5.12 -2.97 23.01
N LYS A 7 -4.09 -2.15 22.87
CA LYS A 7 -2.71 -2.60 22.59
C LYS A 7 -2.14 -3.51 23.70
N ARG A 8 -2.61 -3.34 24.94
CA ARG A 8 -2.20 -4.17 26.08
C ARG A 8 -3.00 -5.47 26.25
N LEU A 9 -3.99 -5.73 25.41
CA LEU A 9 -4.72 -7.00 25.45
C LEU A 9 -3.80 -8.14 25.01
N PRO A 10 -4.05 -9.38 25.51
CA PRO A 10 -3.41 -10.56 24.95
C PRO A 10 -3.64 -10.64 23.42
N GLU A 11 -2.64 -11.09 22.69
CA GLU A 11 -2.66 -11.12 21.22
C GLU A 11 -3.86 -11.88 20.65
N GLU A 12 -4.22 -13.02 21.29
CA GLU A 12 -5.43 -13.79 20.92
C GLU A 12 -6.71 -12.95 20.99
N LYS A 13 -6.83 -12.10 22.03
CA LYS A 13 -8.00 -11.25 22.21
C LYS A 13 -8.02 -10.11 21.19
N GLN A 14 -6.86 -9.50 20.93
CA GLN A 14 -6.73 -8.51 19.86
C GLN A 14 -7.10 -9.12 18.50
N LYS A 15 -6.59 -10.31 18.20
CA LYS A 15 -6.88 -11.05 16.97
C LYS A 15 -8.38 -11.34 16.85
N LYS A 16 -9.02 -11.87 17.91
CA LYS A 16 -10.45 -12.16 17.89
C LYS A 16 -11.31 -10.93 17.59
N ILE A 17 -10.99 -9.79 18.21
CA ILE A 17 -11.68 -8.52 17.94
C ILE A 17 -11.45 -8.07 16.52
N ARG A 18 -10.21 -8.09 16.04
CA ARG A 18 -9.85 -7.75 14.67
C ARG A 18 -10.57 -8.62 13.65
N ASP A 19 -10.57 -9.93 13.84
CA ASP A 19 -11.20 -10.89 12.93
C ASP A 19 -12.71 -10.70 12.85
N ALA A 20 -13.39 -10.44 13.98
CA ALA A 20 -14.81 -10.14 14.03
C ALA A 20 -15.16 -8.83 13.28
N CYS A 21 -14.36 -7.79 13.49
CA CYS A 21 -14.55 -6.52 12.78
C CYS A 21 -14.27 -6.66 11.28
N MET A 22 -13.22 -7.39 10.92
CA MET A 22 -12.88 -7.69 9.53
C MET A 22 -14.02 -8.45 8.84
N ALA A 23 -14.57 -9.49 9.49
CA ALA A 23 -15.67 -10.29 8.95
C ALA A 23 -16.91 -9.43 8.65
N GLU A 24 -17.23 -8.48 9.51
CA GLU A 24 -18.36 -7.57 9.28
C GLU A 24 -18.12 -6.63 8.11
N TYR A 25 -16.93 -6.04 7.99
CA TYR A 25 -16.57 -5.16 6.87
C TYR A 25 -16.40 -5.91 5.54
N THR A 26 -16.15 -7.21 5.57
CA THR A 26 -16.12 -8.06 4.38
C THR A 26 -17.52 -8.42 3.91
N ARG A 27 -18.44 -8.62 4.86
CA ARG A 27 -19.80 -9.12 4.59
C ARG A 27 -20.75 -8.06 4.01
N THR A 28 -20.52 -6.77 4.27
CA THR A 28 -21.42 -5.67 3.89
C THR A 28 -20.64 -4.41 3.51
N THR A 29 -21.32 -3.44 2.92
CA THR A 29 -20.69 -2.15 2.65
C THR A 29 -20.26 -1.46 3.95
N ILE A 30 -19.22 -0.65 3.86
CA ILE A 30 -18.63 0.04 5.02
C ILE A 30 -19.66 0.84 5.82
N GLU A 31 -20.56 1.53 5.11
CA GLU A 31 -21.60 2.35 5.75
C GLU A 31 -22.60 1.50 6.53
N LYS A 32 -22.96 0.33 6.02
CA LYS A 32 -23.95 -0.58 6.60
C LYS A 32 -23.36 -1.51 7.67
N ALA A 33 -22.05 -1.52 7.84
CA ALA A 33 -21.39 -2.35 8.84
C ALA A 33 -21.93 -2.09 10.26
N SER A 34 -22.32 -3.16 10.95
CA SER A 34 -23.01 -3.13 12.23
C SER A 34 -22.05 -3.26 13.39
N LEU A 35 -21.92 -2.19 14.17
CA LEU A 35 -21.14 -2.22 15.42
C LEU A 35 -21.64 -3.30 16.40
N ASN A 36 -22.96 -3.49 16.51
CA ASN A 36 -23.52 -4.49 17.43
C ASN A 36 -23.07 -5.91 17.04
N ARG A 37 -23.02 -6.21 15.74
CA ARG A 37 -22.54 -7.50 15.25
C ARG A 37 -21.05 -7.68 15.50
N MET A 38 -20.23 -6.65 15.26
CA MET A 38 -18.81 -6.69 15.60
C MET A 38 -18.57 -7.02 17.10
N ILE A 39 -19.35 -6.39 17.97
CA ILE A 39 -19.29 -6.59 19.43
C ILE A 39 -19.69 -8.03 19.80
N GLU A 40 -20.79 -8.52 19.23
CA GLU A 40 -21.32 -9.87 19.45
C GLU A 40 -20.32 -10.94 19.00
N ASP A 41 -19.85 -10.84 17.76
CA ASP A 41 -18.90 -11.81 17.17
C ASP A 41 -17.54 -11.79 17.88
N ALA A 42 -17.09 -10.62 18.34
CA ALA A 42 -15.88 -10.48 19.14
C ALA A 42 -16.04 -11.03 20.57
N GLY A 43 -17.28 -11.23 21.05
CA GLY A 43 -17.58 -11.66 22.43
C GLY A 43 -17.17 -10.64 23.47
N ILE A 44 -17.34 -9.34 23.18
CA ILE A 44 -17.02 -8.24 24.11
C ILE A 44 -18.27 -7.44 24.47
N SER A 45 -18.23 -6.70 25.56
CA SER A 45 -19.31 -5.76 25.90
C SER A 45 -19.20 -4.47 25.08
N ARG A 46 -20.34 -3.77 24.92
CA ARG A 46 -20.35 -2.44 24.27
C ARG A 46 -19.45 -1.43 24.99
N GLY A 47 -19.41 -1.47 26.32
CA GLY A 47 -18.50 -0.64 27.12
C GLY A 47 -17.03 -0.96 26.84
N SER A 48 -16.69 -2.25 26.71
CA SER A 48 -15.34 -2.67 26.33
C SER A 48 -14.96 -2.14 24.94
N PHE A 49 -15.86 -2.21 23.97
CA PHE A 49 -15.61 -1.68 22.63
C PHE A 49 -15.19 -0.20 22.67
N TYR A 50 -15.98 0.64 23.34
CA TYR A 50 -15.68 2.08 23.47
C TYR A 50 -14.47 2.40 24.36
N THR A 51 -13.98 1.41 25.11
CA THR A 51 -12.69 1.50 25.78
C THR A 51 -11.51 1.29 24.80
N TYR A 52 -11.73 0.56 23.72
CA TYR A 52 -10.71 0.21 22.72
C TYR A 52 -10.72 1.13 21.50
N PHE A 53 -11.90 1.52 21.04
CA PHE A 53 -12.11 2.30 19.82
C PHE A 53 -13.20 3.35 20.03
N ASP A 54 -13.02 4.52 19.45
CA ASP A 54 -14.00 5.62 19.56
C ASP A 54 -15.25 5.36 18.71
N SER A 55 -15.09 4.68 17.59
CA SER A 55 -16.17 4.38 16.63
C SER A 55 -15.84 3.19 15.75
N LYS A 56 -16.83 2.74 14.95
CA LYS A 56 -16.57 1.75 13.90
C LYS A 56 -15.56 2.26 12.84
N TRP A 57 -15.52 3.56 12.57
CA TRP A 57 -14.57 4.17 11.66
C TRP A 57 -13.13 4.12 12.18
N ASP A 58 -12.95 4.23 13.49
CA ASP A 58 -11.66 4.08 14.14
C ASP A 58 -11.12 2.63 14.00
N VAL A 59 -12.02 1.64 14.13
CA VAL A 59 -11.70 0.24 13.83
C VAL A 59 -11.31 0.06 12.36
N LEU A 60 -12.07 0.67 11.44
CA LEU A 60 -11.75 0.61 10.01
C LEU A 60 -10.36 1.17 9.72
N GLY A 61 -10.05 2.35 10.28
CA GLY A 61 -8.71 2.95 10.17
C GLY A 61 -7.60 2.02 10.68
N TYR A 62 -7.83 1.36 11.82
CA TYR A 62 -6.90 0.38 12.37
C TYR A 62 -6.68 -0.83 11.44
N LEU A 63 -7.74 -1.35 10.85
CA LEU A 63 -7.65 -2.47 9.90
C LEU A 63 -6.90 -2.04 8.64
N CYS A 64 -7.22 -0.86 8.09
CA CYS A 64 -6.50 -0.30 6.94
C CYS A 64 -5.00 -0.12 7.24
N GLU A 65 -4.66 0.36 8.43
CA GLU A 65 -3.25 0.52 8.82
C GLU A 65 -2.48 -0.80 8.84
N SER A 66 -3.12 -1.89 9.28
CA SER A 66 -2.52 -3.22 9.24
C SER A 66 -2.14 -3.63 7.81
N PHE A 67 -3.03 -3.40 6.84
CA PHE A 67 -2.74 -3.67 5.42
C PHE A 67 -1.62 -2.78 4.88
N ILE A 68 -1.66 -1.49 5.17
CA ILE A 68 -0.63 -0.55 4.72
C ILE A 68 0.74 -0.96 5.25
N ASN A 69 0.82 -1.44 6.50
CA ASN A 69 2.07 -1.93 7.07
C ASN A 69 2.60 -3.16 6.32
N GLU A 70 1.75 -4.09 5.91
CA GLU A 70 2.18 -5.26 5.13
C GLU A 70 2.72 -4.86 3.74
N PHE A 71 2.10 -3.89 3.07
CA PHE A 71 2.63 -3.32 1.82
C PHE A 71 3.96 -2.61 2.05
N TYR A 72 4.08 -1.84 3.13
CA TYR A 72 5.34 -1.19 3.48
C TYR A 72 6.47 -2.20 3.70
N GLU A 73 6.24 -3.24 4.49
CA GLU A 73 7.23 -4.31 4.73
C GLU A 73 7.57 -5.07 3.45
N CYS A 74 6.58 -5.28 2.57
CA CYS A 74 6.83 -5.82 1.24
C CYS A 74 7.77 -4.91 0.45
N GLY A 75 7.54 -3.60 0.46
CA GLY A 75 8.39 -2.61 -0.21
C GLY A 75 9.83 -2.59 0.33
N VAL A 76 9.99 -2.69 1.66
CA VAL A 76 11.32 -2.76 2.29
C VAL A 76 12.07 -4.01 1.81
N ARG A 77 11.45 -5.18 1.86
CA ARG A 77 12.08 -6.42 1.37
C ARG A 77 12.47 -6.32 -0.11
N CYS A 78 11.57 -5.82 -0.96
CA CYS A 78 11.85 -5.66 -2.38
C CYS A 78 13.04 -4.70 -2.62
N LEU A 79 13.16 -3.63 -1.83
CA LEU A 79 14.29 -2.71 -1.93
C LEU A 79 15.61 -3.39 -1.55
N GLU A 80 15.61 -4.17 -0.47
CA GLU A 80 16.78 -4.93 -0.01
C GLU A 80 17.22 -5.98 -1.03
N GLU A 81 16.28 -6.74 -1.58
CA GLU A 81 16.53 -7.79 -2.56
C GLU A 81 17.01 -7.25 -3.91
N ALA A 82 16.48 -6.12 -4.34
CA ALA A 82 16.81 -5.50 -5.63
C ALA A 82 18.20 -4.85 -5.69
N GLN A 83 18.92 -4.72 -4.56
CA GLN A 83 20.32 -4.27 -4.52
C GLN A 83 20.59 -2.95 -5.27
N GLY A 84 19.60 -2.05 -5.29
CA GLY A 84 19.69 -0.74 -5.95
C GLY A 84 19.19 -0.71 -7.41
N ASP A 85 18.59 -1.79 -7.90
CA ASP A 85 17.83 -1.79 -9.14
C ASP A 85 16.36 -1.45 -8.88
N ILE A 86 15.97 -0.20 -9.17
CA ILE A 86 14.59 0.27 -8.97
C ILE A 86 13.59 -0.49 -9.84
N TRP A 87 14.00 -0.95 -11.02
CA TRP A 87 13.12 -1.64 -11.97
C TRP A 87 12.76 -3.02 -11.47
N GLU A 88 13.75 -3.73 -10.90
CA GLU A 88 13.57 -5.00 -10.22
C GLU A 88 12.71 -4.82 -8.96
N MET A 89 13.02 -3.83 -8.11
CA MET A 89 12.25 -3.50 -6.92
C MET A 89 10.76 -3.29 -7.25
N LEU A 90 10.45 -2.47 -8.25
CA LEU A 90 9.07 -2.17 -8.64
C LEU A 90 8.33 -3.42 -9.18
N GLY A 91 9.03 -4.26 -9.94
CA GLY A 91 8.48 -5.53 -10.44
C GLY A 91 8.17 -6.51 -9.31
N GLN A 92 9.10 -6.69 -8.38
CA GLN A 92 8.92 -7.52 -7.19
C GLN A 92 7.82 -6.96 -6.29
N PHE A 93 7.75 -5.64 -6.11
CA PHE A 93 6.72 -5.00 -5.30
C PHE A 93 5.31 -5.17 -5.87
N LEU A 94 5.13 -5.09 -7.19
CA LEU A 94 3.84 -5.45 -7.80
C LEU A 94 3.49 -6.91 -7.50
N ASN A 95 4.42 -7.85 -7.72
CA ASN A 95 4.16 -9.27 -7.49
C ASN A 95 3.82 -9.58 -6.02
N GLY A 96 4.56 -9.00 -5.09
CA GLY A 96 4.31 -9.11 -3.65
C GLY A 96 2.96 -8.50 -3.27
N SER A 97 2.61 -7.35 -3.83
CA SER A 97 1.32 -6.69 -3.63
C SER A 97 0.15 -7.54 -4.12
N LEU A 98 0.26 -8.13 -5.32
CA LEU A 98 -0.75 -9.05 -5.83
C LEU A 98 -0.88 -10.30 -4.95
N ALA A 99 0.24 -10.83 -4.44
CA ALA A 99 0.21 -11.97 -3.51
C ALA A 99 -0.52 -11.63 -2.20
N LEU A 100 -0.31 -10.43 -1.65
CA LEU A 100 -1.05 -9.94 -0.48
C LEU A 100 -2.56 -9.80 -0.75
N CYS A 101 -2.95 -9.51 -1.99
CA CYS A 101 -4.34 -9.34 -2.40
C CYS A 101 -5.06 -10.65 -2.75
N ARG A 102 -4.40 -11.83 -2.74
CA ARG A 102 -5.05 -13.11 -3.08
C ARG A 102 -5.94 -13.69 -1.98
N ASP A 103 -5.81 -13.22 -0.76
CA ASP A 103 -6.70 -13.62 0.34
C ASP A 103 -8.11 -13.08 0.06
N GLU A 104 -9.11 -13.98 -0.08
CA GLU A 104 -10.49 -13.63 -0.42
C GLU A 104 -11.09 -12.62 0.56
N ARG A 105 -10.83 -12.76 1.86
CA ARG A 105 -11.33 -11.83 2.88
C ARG A 105 -10.76 -10.43 2.69
N ARG A 106 -9.50 -10.34 2.31
CA ARG A 106 -8.82 -9.07 2.01
C ARG A 106 -9.37 -8.46 0.73
N THR A 107 -9.58 -9.28 -0.28
CA THR A 107 -10.16 -8.84 -1.57
C THR A 107 -11.51 -8.19 -1.36
N ASP A 108 -12.41 -8.84 -0.63
CA ASP A 108 -13.76 -8.31 -0.36
C ASP A 108 -13.71 -7.05 0.53
N PHE A 109 -12.83 -7.03 1.53
CA PHE A 109 -12.62 -5.86 2.37
C PHE A 109 -12.14 -4.64 1.55
N ILE A 110 -11.13 -4.83 0.71
CA ILE A 110 -10.60 -3.76 -0.17
C ILE A 110 -11.65 -3.31 -1.17
N ARG A 111 -12.42 -4.24 -1.75
CA ARG A 111 -13.53 -3.91 -2.65
C ARG A 111 -14.56 -3.03 -1.94
N ASN A 112 -14.99 -3.41 -0.73
CA ASN A 112 -15.96 -2.64 0.05
C ASN A 112 -15.43 -1.24 0.41
N ILE A 113 -14.13 -1.08 0.65
CA ILE A 113 -13.50 0.24 0.83
C ILE A 113 -13.57 1.06 -0.47
N MET A 114 -13.24 0.44 -1.61
CA MET A 114 -13.25 1.12 -2.90
C MET A 114 -14.65 1.53 -3.36
N GLU A 115 -15.69 0.83 -2.91
CA GLU A 115 -17.10 1.12 -3.18
C GLU A 115 -17.72 2.07 -2.14
N CYS A 116 -17.02 2.38 -1.05
CA CYS A 116 -17.50 3.28 -0.01
C CYS A 116 -17.79 4.68 -0.57
N SER A 117 -18.95 5.23 -0.25
CA SER A 117 -19.34 6.59 -0.65
C SER A 117 -18.48 7.69 0.00
N SER A 118 -17.89 7.39 1.16
CA SER A 118 -16.92 8.25 1.85
C SER A 118 -15.46 7.92 1.48
N ARG A 119 -15.25 7.19 0.39
CA ARG A 119 -13.95 6.72 -0.09
C ARG A 119 -12.90 7.82 -0.18
N GLU A 120 -13.29 8.99 -0.69
CA GLU A 120 -12.36 10.11 -0.86
C GLU A 120 -11.84 10.63 0.47
N ALA A 121 -12.71 10.79 1.48
CA ALA A 121 -12.30 11.17 2.82
C ALA A 121 -11.44 10.07 3.47
N LEU A 122 -11.85 8.81 3.33
CA LEU A 122 -11.12 7.67 3.88
C LEU A 122 -9.74 7.50 3.22
N LEU A 123 -9.68 7.61 1.89
CA LEU A 123 -8.42 7.56 1.15
C LEU A 123 -7.59 8.81 1.42
N PHE A 124 -8.23 9.98 1.59
CA PHE A 124 -7.53 11.18 2.01
C PHE A 124 -6.89 10.98 3.38
N ASP A 125 -7.61 10.46 4.37
CA ASP A 125 -7.06 10.13 5.70
C ASP A 125 -5.97 9.03 5.62
N ILE A 126 -6.13 8.08 4.70
CA ILE A 126 -5.15 7.02 4.48
C ILE A 126 -3.89 7.55 3.76
N PHE A 127 -4.01 8.44 2.79
CA PHE A 127 -2.90 8.90 1.94
C PHE A 127 -2.42 10.32 2.22
N SER A 128 -3.25 11.18 2.83
CA SER A 128 -2.89 12.54 3.26
C SER A 128 -2.57 12.62 4.75
N SER A 129 -2.15 11.51 5.33
CA SER A 129 -1.77 11.49 6.73
C SER A 129 -0.94 12.72 7.08
N ASP A 130 -1.27 13.29 8.21
CA ASP A 130 -0.39 14.17 8.96
C ASP A 130 1.06 13.74 8.71
N LEU A 131 1.88 14.62 8.15
CA LEU A 131 3.26 14.33 7.76
C LEU A 131 4.10 13.77 8.91
N ASP A 132 3.66 14.01 10.14
CA ASP A 132 4.24 13.52 11.38
C ASP A 132 3.63 12.19 11.86
N SER A 133 2.65 11.62 11.16
CA SER A 133 2.09 10.32 11.56
C SER A 133 3.16 9.21 11.45
N PRO A 134 3.15 8.22 12.34
CA PRO A 134 4.11 7.10 12.27
C PRO A 134 4.11 6.38 10.91
N ARG A 135 2.99 6.39 10.21
CA ARG A 135 2.83 5.83 8.86
C ARG A 135 3.53 6.70 7.81
N ALA A 136 3.30 8.00 7.84
CA ALA A 136 3.96 8.94 6.91
C ALA A 136 5.48 8.89 7.10
N VAL A 137 5.94 8.89 8.34
CA VAL A 137 7.37 8.75 8.67
C VAL A 137 7.96 7.44 8.12
N ARG A 138 7.23 6.30 8.22
CA ARG A 138 7.69 5.04 7.62
C ARG A 138 7.75 5.11 6.09
N GLY A 139 6.70 5.66 5.45
CA GLY A 139 6.67 5.87 4.01
C GLY A 139 7.85 6.70 3.53
N GLN A 140 8.09 7.85 4.16
CA GLN A 140 9.22 8.74 3.86
C GLN A 140 10.58 8.05 4.04
N LYS A 141 10.73 7.17 5.04
CA LYS A 141 11.96 6.39 5.20
C LYS A 141 12.21 5.45 4.04
N LEU A 142 11.19 4.73 3.57
CA LEU A 142 11.31 3.85 2.41
C LEU A 142 11.62 4.63 1.12
N GLU A 143 10.92 5.75 0.90
CA GLU A 143 11.16 6.64 -0.24
C GLU A 143 12.59 7.16 -0.26
N ARG A 144 13.10 7.58 0.91
CA ARG A 144 14.47 8.08 1.06
C ARG A 144 15.51 6.99 0.86
N ALA A 145 15.30 5.81 1.45
CA ALA A 145 16.18 4.67 1.27
C ALA A 145 16.25 4.22 -0.20
N ALA A 146 15.11 4.21 -0.91
CA ALA A 146 15.08 3.88 -2.33
C ALA A 146 15.77 4.94 -3.19
N TYR A 147 15.63 6.24 -2.85
CA TYR A 147 16.39 7.31 -3.50
C TYR A 147 17.90 7.09 -3.39
N GLU A 148 18.38 6.89 -2.16
CA GLU A 148 19.81 6.72 -1.87
C GLU A 148 20.39 5.45 -2.49
N ALA A 149 19.60 4.38 -2.57
CA ALA A 149 20.03 3.11 -3.14
C ALA A 149 20.06 3.09 -4.66
N CYS A 150 19.13 3.80 -5.33
CA CYS A 150 18.85 3.60 -6.77
C CYS A 150 19.33 4.77 -7.66
N VAL A 151 19.36 6.01 -7.15
CA VAL A 151 19.79 7.17 -7.95
C VAL A 151 21.29 7.11 -8.23
N GLY A 152 21.65 7.20 -9.50
CA GLY A 152 23.03 7.04 -9.96
C GLY A 152 23.47 5.57 -10.15
N LYS A 153 22.58 4.59 -9.88
CA LYS A 153 22.80 3.16 -10.17
C LYS A 153 21.88 2.68 -11.29
N SER A 154 20.58 2.58 -11.02
CA SER A 154 19.57 2.17 -12.00
C SER A 154 18.73 3.35 -12.52
N LEU A 155 18.64 4.42 -11.72
CA LEU A 155 18.11 5.71 -12.14
C LEU A 155 19.26 6.67 -12.50
N ARG A 156 19.04 7.52 -13.52
CA ARG A 156 19.96 8.62 -13.80
C ARG A 156 20.08 9.55 -12.60
N LYS A 157 21.14 10.30 -12.52
CA LYS A 157 21.30 11.31 -11.46
C LYS A 157 20.17 12.35 -11.57
N MET A 158 19.43 12.53 -10.49
CA MET A 158 18.32 13.47 -10.37
C MET A 158 18.18 13.97 -8.93
N GLY A 159 17.56 15.14 -8.77
CA GLY A 159 17.25 15.69 -7.46
C GLY A 159 16.06 15.00 -6.79
N TRP A 160 15.87 15.25 -5.49
CA TRP A 160 14.80 14.67 -4.69
C TRP A 160 13.40 14.90 -5.27
N GLU A 161 13.08 16.14 -5.68
CA GLU A 161 11.76 16.49 -6.23
C GLU A 161 11.43 15.74 -7.52
N GLU A 162 12.41 15.57 -8.39
CA GLU A 162 12.26 14.83 -9.64
C GLU A 162 12.10 13.33 -9.36
N TYR A 163 12.88 12.79 -8.42
CA TYR A 163 12.74 11.42 -7.96
C TYR A 163 11.35 11.16 -7.37
N MET A 164 10.86 12.06 -6.50
CA MET A 164 9.52 11.92 -5.90
C MET A 164 8.41 11.95 -6.95
N SER A 165 8.58 12.73 -8.01
CA SER A 165 7.63 12.75 -9.15
C SER A 165 7.64 11.40 -9.87
N PHE A 166 8.82 10.85 -10.17
CA PHE A 166 8.98 9.51 -10.75
C PHE A 166 8.40 8.42 -9.83
N PHE A 167 8.79 8.42 -8.56
CA PHE A 167 8.38 7.40 -7.60
C PHE A 167 6.86 7.39 -7.41
N ARG A 168 6.24 8.57 -7.34
CA ARG A 168 4.79 8.72 -7.25
C ARG A 168 4.08 8.14 -8.48
N MET A 169 4.58 8.41 -9.70
CA MET A 169 4.02 7.80 -10.92
C MET A 169 4.13 6.28 -10.91
N ALA A 170 5.24 5.74 -10.47
CA ALA A 170 5.44 4.29 -10.35
C ALA A 170 4.47 3.67 -9.34
N MET A 171 4.32 4.27 -8.15
CA MET A 171 3.38 3.81 -7.13
C MET A 171 1.92 3.90 -7.58
N MET A 172 1.53 4.99 -8.24
CA MET A 172 0.20 5.12 -8.84
C MET A 172 -0.08 4.03 -9.88
N SER A 173 0.91 3.69 -10.70
CA SER A 173 0.77 2.59 -11.66
C SER A 173 0.53 1.26 -10.95
N ILE A 174 1.25 0.97 -9.88
CA ILE A 174 1.04 -0.25 -9.07
C ILE A 174 -0.36 -0.25 -8.43
N ALA A 175 -0.81 0.87 -7.87
CA ALA A 175 -2.15 0.99 -7.30
C ALA A 175 -3.26 0.73 -8.34
N MET A 176 -3.09 1.21 -9.58
CA MET A 176 -4.01 0.93 -10.68
C MET A 176 -4.03 -0.55 -11.05
N GLU A 177 -2.88 -1.23 -11.02
CA GLU A 177 -2.80 -2.67 -11.28
C GLU A 177 -3.45 -3.50 -10.16
N ILE A 178 -3.27 -3.11 -8.89
CA ILE A 178 -3.97 -3.72 -7.75
C ILE A 178 -5.47 -3.55 -7.91
N LYS A 179 -5.94 -2.35 -8.28
CA LYS A 179 -7.36 -2.14 -8.58
C LYS A 179 -7.85 -3.07 -9.70
N SER A 180 -7.09 -3.17 -10.78
CA SER A 180 -7.42 -4.06 -11.91
C SER A 180 -7.52 -5.53 -11.48
N PHE A 181 -6.68 -5.98 -10.55
CA PHE A 181 -6.75 -7.31 -9.96
C PHE A 181 -8.09 -7.53 -9.23
N HIS A 182 -8.52 -6.56 -8.41
CA HIS A 182 -9.83 -6.60 -7.75
C HIS A 182 -11.01 -6.51 -8.71
N ASP A 183 -10.82 -5.87 -9.87
CA ASP A 183 -11.81 -5.83 -10.96
C ASP A 183 -11.82 -7.15 -11.80
N GLY A 184 -11.03 -8.16 -11.40
CA GLY A 184 -11.02 -9.49 -12.05
C GLY A 184 -10.12 -9.60 -13.28
N VAL A 185 -9.23 -8.64 -13.52
CA VAL A 185 -8.26 -8.73 -14.63
C VAL A 185 -7.23 -9.83 -14.32
N PRO A 186 -6.97 -10.78 -15.25
CA PRO A 186 -5.99 -11.84 -15.04
C PRO A 186 -4.57 -11.31 -14.75
N GLU A 187 -3.89 -11.92 -13.80
CA GLU A 187 -2.55 -11.48 -13.35
C GLU A 187 -1.51 -11.41 -14.47
N ASN A 188 -1.55 -12.33 -15.45
CA ASN A 188 -0.63 -12.28 -16.57
C ASN A 188 -0.79 -10.99 -17.38
N ARG A 189 -2.03 -10.53 -17.62
CA ARG A 189 -2.30 -9.27 -18.31
C ARG A 189 -1.86 -8.06 -17.50
N ILE A 190 -2.04 -8.13 -16.18
CA ILE A 190 -1.55 -7.08 -15.25
C ILE A 190 -0.04 -6.95 -15.37
N ARG A 191 0.70 -8.08 -15.26
CA ARG A 191 2.16 -8.09 -15.37
C ARG A 191 2.66 -7.58 -16.72
N GLU A 192 2.07 -8.03 -17.83
CA GLU A 192 2.42 -7.56 -19.17
C GLU A 192 2.22 -6.05 -19.33
N ARG A 193 1.11 -5.52 -18.82
CA ARG A 193 0.82 -4.08 -18.85
C ARG A 193 1.81 -3.30 -18.00
N PHE A 194 2.10 -3.79 -16.80
CA PHE A 194 3.06 -3.15 -15.91
C PHE A 194 4.49 -3.14 -16.48
N VAL A 195 4.93 -4.22 -17.11
CA VAL A 195 6.21 -4.26 -17.82
C VAL A 195 6.31 -3.18 -18.90
N ARG A 196 5.22 -2.96 -19.67
CA ARG A 196 5.17 -1.86 -20.65
C ARG A 196 5.27 -0.48 -19.97
N THR A 197 4.56 -0.29 -18.86
CA THR A 197 4.63 0.95 -18.06
C THR A 197 6.04 1.19 -17.52
N LEU A 198 6.68 0.18 -16.94
CA LEU A 198 8.08 0.28 -16.51
C LEU A 198 9.01 0.62 -17.68
N GLY A 199 8.78 0.05 -18.87
CA GLY A 199 9.55 0.39 -20.07
C GLY A 199 9.42 1.87 -20.46
N ILE A 200 8.25 2.48 -20.28
CA ILE A 200 8.05 3.92 -20.52
C ILE A 200 8.81 4.75 -19.47
N LEU A 201 8.65 4.42 -18.21
CA LEU A 201 9.32 5.11 -17.10
C LEU A 201 10.85 4.97 -17.22
N LYS A 202 11.34 3.81 -17.60
CA LYS A 202 12.78 3.53 -17.77
C LYS A 202 13.41 4.39 -18.87
N ARG A 203 12.70 4.64 -19.97
CA ARG A 203 13.19 5.57 -21.02
C ARG A 203 13.28 7.02 -20.56
N GLY A 204 12.45 7.43 -19.59
CA GLY A 204 12.47 8.80 -19.04
C GLY A 204 13.44 9.00 -17.87
N ALA A 205 13.61 7.99 -17.03
CA ALA A 205 14.31 8.10 -15.75
C ALA A 205 15.49 7.13 -15.59
N GLY A 206 15.64 6.15 -16.48
CA GLY A 206 16.75 5.18 -16.44
C GLY A 206 18.07 5.78 -16.88
N ILE A 207 19.14 5.06 -16.61
CA ILE A 207 20.46 5.37 -17.17
C ILE A 207 20.44 5.00 -18.66
N GLU A 208 20.80 5.93 -19.53
CA GLU A 208 21.00 5.63 -20.94
C GLU A 208 22.11 4.58 -21.10
N SER A 209 21.78 3.41 -21.61
CA SER A 209 22.78 2.43 -22.02
C SER A 209 23.53 3.08 -23.18
N GLY A 210 24.81 3.36 -23.01
CA GLY A 210 25.64 4.11 -23.95
C GLY A 210 25.67 3.54 -25.39
N ALA A 211 24.71 3.94 -26.18
CA ALA A 211 24.66 3.77 -27.62
C ALA A 211 24.35 5.13 -28.26
N GLY A 212 25.35 6.01 -28.27
CA GLY A 212 25.16 7.33 -28.87
C GLY A 212 26.31 8.32 -28.73
N ALA A 213 27.48 7.89 -28.28
CA ALA A 213 28.68 8.74 -28.22
C ALA A 213 29.59 8.57 -29.45
N GLN A 214 29.03 8.51 -30.65
CA GLN A 214 29.83 8.55 -31.89
C GLN A 214 29.05 9.26 -33.00
N SER A 215 28.83 10.56 -32.90
CA SER A 215 28.54 11.38 -34.09
C SER A 215 28.48 12.90 -33.79
N ALA A 216 29.49 13.43 -33.10
CA ALA A 216 29.67 14.87 -32.96
C ALA A 216 31.16 15.30 -33.08
N GLU A 217 31.98 14.52 -33.76
CA GLU A 217 33.30 14.97 -34.20
C GLU A 217 33.49 14.66 -35.70
N ARG A 218 32.80 15.41 -36.55
CA ARG A 218 33.17 15.67 -37.95
C ARG A 218 32.25 16.74 -38.51
N LYS A 219 32.54 18.02 -38.24
CA LYS A 219 32.57 19.08 -39.27
C LYS A 219 33.16 20.34 -38.68
#